data_7a19844815522f1d57eeeb98e832d10a
#
_entry.id   7a19844815522f1d57eeeb98e832d10a
#
_cell.length_a   1.000
_cell.length_b   1.000
_cell.length_c   1.000
_cell.angle_alpha   90.00
_cell.angle_beta   90.00
_cell.angle_gamma   90.00
#
_symmetry.space_group_name_H-M   'P 1'
#
loop_
_entity.id
_entity.type
_entity.pdbx_description
1 polymer ?
#
loop_
_entity_poly.entity_id
_entity_poly.type
_entity_poly.pdbx_seq_one_letter_code
_entity_poly.pdbx_strand_id
1 'polypeptide(L)'
;MHVKLHRIALFALGCSLLVLGGCADMLGLKGGSAPVHYYVLSPVSEGRAGDAAGPAKYDITVGVASVNVPEYLNNQMIVTRPTRNTVDLAELHNWAAPLSEHVTAVLAENLWFLIPADGVVRMPLSRAIPIDFEVRTRLEKFERDESGDVVLLARWVVFNEQTREASAIKSAQFRVPVVVEDRPYAEGKDTGRFENDVYEAIVAAMSKALGELSREIADTVRTAASTSR
;
A
#
# COMPACT_ATOMS: atom_id res chain seq x y z
N MET A 1 52.14 56.43 19.81
CA MET A 1 50.72 56.22 20.26
C MET A 1 49.89 55.44 19.25
N HIS A 2 50.25 55.40 17.97
CA HIS A 2 49.49 54.72 16.90
C HIS A 2 49.61 53.17 16.88
N VAL A 3 50.74 52.62 17.33
CA VAL A 3 50.96 51.14 17.28
C VAL A 3 50.08 50.34 18.27
N LYS A 4 49.70 50.93 19.42
CA LYS A 4 48.84 50.30 20.43
C LYS A 4 47.36 50.24 19.96
N LEU A 5 46.92 51.24 19.20
CA LEU A 5 45.54 51.32 18.69
C LEU A 5 45.31 50.29 17.60
N HIS A 6 46.24 49.97 16.73
CA HIS A 6 46.17 48.96 15.69
C HIS A 6 46.08 47.52 16.26
N ARG A 7 46.80 47.24 17.37
CA ARG A 7 46.76 45.92 18.02
C ARG A 7 45.46 45.67 18.73
N ILE A 8 44.81 46.69 19.30
CA ILE A 8 43.49 46.56 19.94
C ILE A 8 42.41 46.39 18.87
N ALA A 9 42.49 47.10 17.74
CA ALA A 9 41.54 46.96 16.63
C ALA A 9 41.62 45.58 15.97
N LEU A 10 42.82 45.00 15.80
CA LEU A 10 43.01 43.65 15.28
C LEU A 10 42.53 42.55 16.26
N PHE A 11 42.66 42.77 17.56
CA PHE A 11 42.18 41.84 18.56
C PHE A 11 40.65 41.89 18.68
N ALA A 12 40.01 43.05 18.55
CA ALA A 12 38.57 43.22 18.55
C ALA A 12 37.93 42.61 17.29
N LEU A 13 38.58 42.74 16.12
CA LEU A 13 38.12 42.13 14.85
C LEU A 13 38.23 40.60 14.87
N GLY A 14 39.30 40.04 15.48
CA GLY A 14 39.50 38.60 15.65
C GLY A 14 38.47 37.95 16.60
N CYS A 15 38.10 38.62 17.69
CA CYS A 15 37.06 38.15 18.61
C CYS A 15 35.65 38.22 18.00
N SER A 16 35.37 39.22 17.15
CA SER A 16 34.07 39.34 16.47
C SER A 16 33.83 38.25 15.43
N LEU A 17 34.88 37.74 14.78
CA LEU A 17 34.76 36.62 13.81
C LEU A 17 34.58 35.26 14.48
N LEU A 18 35.05 35.10 15.73
CA LEU A 18 34.87 33.83 16.46
C LEU A 18 33.43 33.64 17.04
N VAL A 19 32.68 34.73 17.21
CA VAL A 19 31.32 34.69 17.72
C VAL A 19 30.29 34.33 16.63
N LEU A 20 30.63 34.57 15.35
CA LEU A 20 29.73 34.24 14.20
C LEU A 20 29.78 32.78 13.78
N GLY A 21 30.80 32.01 14.20
CA GLY A 21 30.91 30.58 13.85
C GLY A 21 30.18 29.63 14.81
N GLY A 22 29.74 30.10 16.00
CA GLY A 22 29.19 29.25 17.07
C GLY A 22 27.67 29.19 17.16
N CYS A 23 26.95 30.02 16.40
CA CYS A 23 25.49 30.12 16.57
C CYS A 23 24.66 29.19 15.65
N ALA A 24 25.26 28.49 14.72
CA ALA A 24 24.52 27.58 13.81
C ALA A 24 24.02 26.33 14.52
N ASP A 25 24.74 25.79 15.51
CA ASP A 25 24.30 24.63 16.30
C ASP A 25 23.28 25.00 17.38
N MET A 26 23.26 26.27 17.84
CA MET A 26 22.37 26.74 18.90
C MET A 26 20.97 27.12 18.40
N LEU A 27 20.81 27.29 17.07
CA LEU A 27 19.53 27.62 16.44
C LEU A 27 18.73 26.39 15.98
N GLY A 28 19.15 25.17 16.31
CA GLY A 28 18.41 23.95 15.97
C GLY A 28 18.24 23.73 14.46
N LEU A 29 19.05 24.36 13.61
CA LEU A 29 19.02 24.25 12.15
C LEU A 29 19.65 22.94 11.62
N LYS A 30 19.78 21.90 12.44
CA LYS A 30 19.88 20.53 11.94
C LYS A 30 18.49 20.05 11.53
N GLY A 31 17.89 20.73 10.58
CA GLY A 31 16.69 20.32 9.91
C GLY A 31 17.02 19.22 8.88
N GLY A 32 17.45 18.08 9.33
CA GLY A 32 17.29 16.86 8.54
C GLY A 32 15.80 16.54 8.53
N SER A 33 15.11 16.68 7.38
CA SER A 33 13.76 16.10 7.22
C SER A 33 13.82 14.65 7.61
N ALA A 34 12.88 14.21 8.45
CA ALA A 34 12.76 12.79 8.75
C ALA A 34 12.60 11.99 7.43
N PRO A 35 13.21 10.81 7.30
CA PRO A 35 13.13 10.05 6.07
C PRO A 35 11.69 9.62 5.80
N VAL A 36 11.27 9.71 4.54
CA VAL A 36 9.98 9.21 4.08
C VAL A 36 10.15 7.72 3.75
N HIS A 37 9.24 6.89 4.25
CA HIS A 37 9.19 5.45 3.99
C HIS A 37 8.16 5.14 2.92
N TYR A 38 8.50 4.20 2.01
CA TYR A 38 7.65 3.79 0.92
C TYR A 38 7.24 2.33 1.08
N TYR A 39 5.95 2.05 0.90
CA TYR A 39 5.35 0.75 1.13
C TYR A 39 4.72 0.18 -0.13
N VAL A 40 4.71 -1.14 -0.21
CA VAL A 40 4.09 -1.91 -1.29
C VAL A 40 3.20 -3.00 -0.69
N LEU A 41 2.09 -3.32 -1.37
CA LEU A 41 1.27 -4.48 -1.01
C LEU A 41 1.95 -5.76 -1.54
N SER A 42 1.88 -6.83 -0.77
CA SER A 42 2.47 -8.13 -1.12
C SER A 42 1.40 -9.09 -1.65
N PRO A 43 1.67 -9.83 -2.73
CA PRO A 43 0.78 -10.86 -3.24
C PRO A 43 0.80 -12.15 -2.39
N VAL A 44 -0.22 -12.99 -2.53
CA VAL A 44 -0.31 -14.29 -1.82
C VAL A 44 0.74 -15.30 -2.28
N SER A 45 1.34 -15.08 -3.45
CA SER A 45 2.44 -15.89 -4.00
C SER A 45 3.75 -15.67 -3.25
N GLU A 46 3.91 -14.54 -2.58
CA GLU A 46 5.13 -14.20 -1.84
C GLU A 46 5.33 -15.19 -0.68
N GLY A 47 6.47 -15.88 -0.68
CA GLY A 47 6.80 -16.95 0.26
C GLY A 47 6.28 -18.35 -0.10
N ARG A 48 5.60 -18.53 -1.23
CA ARG A 48 5.14 -19.82 -1.75
C ARG A 48 5.77 -20.15 -3.10
N ALA A 49 7.10 -20.13 -3.18
CA ALA A 49 7.80 -20.55 -4.39
C ALA A 49 7.43 -22.01 -4.73
N GLY A 50 6.65 -22.24 -5.79
CA GLY A 50 6.31 -23.55 -6.30
C GLY A 50 4.83 -23.96 -6.25
N ASP A 51 3.98 -23.26 -5.49
CA ASP A 51 2.55 -23.58 -5.36
C ASP A 51 1.65 -22.77 -6.32
N ALA A 52 2.15 -22.40 -7.51
CA ALA A 52 1.28 -21.84 -8.55
C ALA A 52 0.11 -22.79 -8.81
N ALA A 53 -1.04 -22.26 -9.13
CA ALA A 53 -2.17 -23.06 -9.60
C ALA A 53 -1.66 -24.10 -10.59
N GLY A 54 -1.91 -25.40 -10.34
CA GLY A 54 -1.42 -26.50 -11.18
C GLY A 54 -1.77 -26.29 -12.66
N PRO A 55 -1.57 -27.29 -13.52
CA PRO A 55 -1.84 -27.13 -14.95
C PRO A 55 -3.25 -26.56 -15.18
N ALA A 56 -3.39 -25.68 -16.18
CA ALA A 56 -4.64 -25.02 -16.48
C ALA A 56 -5.80 -26.02 -16.53
N LYS A 57 -6.78 -25.83 -15.65
CA LYS A 57 -7.99 -26.67 -15.56
C LYS A 57 -9.13 -26.06 -16.37
N TYR A 58 -9.08 -24.77 -16.56
CA TYR A 58 -10.07 -24.00 -17.28
C TYR A 58 -9.42 -23.33 -18.49
N ASP A 59 -9.95 -23.62 -19.67
CA ASP A 59 -9.60 -22.94 -20.94
C ASP A 59 -10.33 -21.58 -20.97
N ILE A 60 -9.87 -20.67 -20.13
CA ILE A 60 -10.44 -19.33 -19.99
C ILE A 60 -9.35 -18.28 -19.77
N THR A 61 -9.61 -17.09 -20.23
CA THR A 61 -8.82 -15.88 -19.92
C THR A 61 -9.64 -14.93 -19.06
N VAL A 62 -9.06 -14.51 -17.94
CA VAL A 62 -9.69 -13.60 -16.97
C VAL A 62 -9.09 -12.21 -17.09
N GLY A 63 -9.90 -11.22 -17.41
CA GLY A 63 -9.53 -9.81 -17.38
C GLY A 63 -9.78 -9.21 -16.00
N VAL A 64 -8.79 -8.52 -15.46
CA VAL A 64 -8.93 -7.75 -14.20
C VAL A 64 -8.98 -6.27 -14.55
N ALA A 65 -10.15 -5.66 -14.40
CA ALA A 65 -10.33 -4.23 -14.58
C ALA A 65 -9.62 -3.44 -13.48
N SER A 66 -9.28 -2.19 -13.76
CA SER A 66 -8.74 -1.28 -12.74
C SER A 66 -9.67 -1.22 -11.53
N VAL A 67 -9.12 -1.45 -10.35
CA VAL A 67 -9.90 -1.44 -9.11
C VAL A 67 -10.28 -0.01 -8.75
N ASN A 68 -11.58 0.21 -8.53
CA ASN A 68 -12.07 1.50 -8.08
C ASN A 68 -11.82 1.63 -6.56
N VAL A 69 -11.06 2.64 -6.17
CA VAL A 69 -10.73 2.96 -4.77
C VAL A 69 -11.35 4.31 -4.43
N PRO A 70 -11.95 4.50 -3.24
CA PRO A 70 -12.43 5.80 -2.80
C PRO A 70 -11.35 6.87 -2.89
N GLU A 71 -11.73 8.07 -3.32
CA GLU A 71 -10.77 9.16 -3.58
C GLU A 71 -9.92 9.51 -2.36
N TYR A 72 -10.49 9.49 -1.16
CA TYR A 72 -9.75 9.77 0.07
C TYR A 72 -8.67 8.73 0.39
N LEU A 73 -8.80 7.49 -0.09
CA LEU A 73 -7.80 6.42 0.03
C LEU A 73 -6.78 6.45 -1.10
N ASN A 74 -7.16 6.97 -2.27
CA ASN A 74 -6.27 7.02 -3.44
C ASN A 74 -5.28 8.17 -3.33
N ASN A 75 -4.61 8.24 -2.19
CA ASN A 75 -3.61 9.24 -1.81
C ASN A 75 -2.21 8.62 -1.88
N GLN A 76 -1.18 9.46 -1.94
CA GLN A 76 0.20 9.02 -1.84
C GLN A 76 0.53 8.54 -0.42
N MET A 77 -0.02 9.19 0.60
CA MET A 77 0.17 8.84 2.00
C MET A 77 -0.74 7.67 2.41
N ILE A 78 -0.26 6.82 3.32
CA ILE A 78 -1.10 5.81 3.94
C ILE A 78 -2.17 6.49 4.79
N VAL A 79 -3.41 6.08 4.60
CA VAL A 79 -4.58 6.61 5.30
C VAL A 79 -5.01 5.65 6.40
N THR A 80 -5.25 6.19 7.59
CA THR A 80 -5.87 5.47 8.71
C THR A 80 -7.13 6.20 9.16
N ARG A 81 -8.02 5.52 9.86
CA ARG A 81 -9.30 6.05 10.34
C ARG A 81 -9.39 5.91 11.85
N PRO A 82 -8.86 6.87 12.63
CA PRO A 82 -8.85 6.79 14.10
C PRO A 82 -10.25 6.90 14.72
N THR A 83 -11.20 7.52 14.02
CA THR A 83 -12.61 7.59 14.43
C THR A 83 -13.55 7.40 13.24
N ARG A 84 -14.84 7.24 13.48
CA ARG A 84 -15.84 7.07 12.40
C ARG A 84 -15.86 8.19 11.37
N ASN A 85 -15.50 9.40 11.77
CA ASN A 85 -15.68 10.61 10.98
C ASN A 85 -14.37 11.33 10.65
N THR A 86 -13.21 10.80 11.07
CA THR A 86 -11.90 11.38 10.79
C THR A 86 -10.99 10.39 10.10
N VAL A 87 -10.13 10.89 9.24
CA VAL A 87 -9.02 10.17 8.63
C VAL A 87 -7.73 10.90 8.92
N ASP A 88 -6.66 10.15 9.15
CA ASP A 88 -5.31 10.66 9.31
C ASP A 88 -4.46 10.25 8.10
N LEU A 89 -3.62 11.16 7.66
CA LEU A 89 -2.68 10.97 6.57
C LEU A 89 -1.28 10.86 7.14
N ALA A 90 -0.60 9.77 6.86
CA ALA A 90 0.74 9.50 7.39
C ALA A 90 1.81 10.23 6.58
N GLU A 91 2.24 11.41 7.03
CA GLU A 91 3.14 12.30 6.28
C GLU A 91 4.47 11.65 5.86
N LEU A 92 4.98 10.72 6.67
CA LEU A 92 6.27 10.04 6.43
C LEU A 92 6.13 8.60 5.90
N HIS A 93 4.90 8.11 5.65
CA HIS A 93 4.63 6.74 5.23
C HIS A 93 3.76 6.74 3.97
N ASN A 94 4.41 6.52 2.83
CA ASN A 94 3.81 6.69 1.52
C ASN A 94 3.70 5.36 0.77
N TRP A 95 2.71 5.26 -0.09
CA TRP A 95 2.66 4.21 -1.10
C TRP A 95 3.74 4.46 -2.16
N ALA A 96 4.41 3.39 -2.63
CA ALA A 96 5.40 3.49 -3.71
C ALA A 96 4.77 3.79 -5.08
N ALA A 97 3.45 3.58 -5.23
CA ALA A 97 2.64 3.96 -6.39
C ALA A 97 1.19 4.26 -5.91
N PRO A 98 0.31 4.85 -6.74
CA PRO A 98 -1.09 5.06 -6.39
C PRO A 98 -1.76 3.78 -5.90
N LEU A 99 -2.51 3.85 -4.78
CA LEU A 99 -3.11 2.67 -4.14
C LEU A 99 -3.99 1.86 -5.11
N SER A 100 -4.75 2.52 -5.98
CA SER A 100 -5.58 1.87 -7.00
C SER A 100 -4.77 1.00 -7.96
N GLU A 101 -3.57 1.45 -8.36
CA GLU A 101 -2.66 0.69 -9.22
C GLU A 101 -2.05 -0.49 -8.49
N HIS A 102 -1.61 -0.28 -7.23
CA HIS A 102 -1.08 -1.36 -6.38
C HIS A 102 -2.11 -2.47 -6.17
N VAL A 103 -3.33 -2.10 -5.74
CA VAL A 103 -4.41 -3.07 -5.51
C VAL A 103 -4.73 -3.84 -6.79
N THR A 104 -4.81 -3.15 -7.93
CA THR A 104 -5.09 -3.79 -9.23
C THR A 104 -3.98 -4.78 -9.60
N ALA A 105 -2.72 -4.40 -9.41
CA ALA A 105 -1.57 -5.24 -9.74
C ALA A 105 -1.54 -6.50 -8.87
N VAL A 106 -1.66 -6.32 -7.54
CA VAL A 106 -1.63 -7.44 -6.59
C VAL A 106 -2.85 -8.34 -6.74
N LEU A 107 -4.04 -7.78 -7.00
CA LEU A 107 -5.25 -8.58 -7.28
C LEU A 107 -5.05 -9.47 -8.51
N ALA A 108 -4.53 -8.91 -9.60
CA ALA A 108 -4.28 -9.69 -10.82
C ALA A 108 -3.25 -10.79 -10.59
N GLU A 109 -2.18 -10.52 -9.86
CA GLU A 109 -1.16 -11.51 -9.51
C GLU A 109 -1.74 -12.61 -8.59
N ASN A 110 -2.53 -12.22 -7.59
CA ASN A 110 -3.21 -13.18 -6.73
C ASN A 110 -4.15 -14.09 -7.52
N LEU A 111 -4.93 -13.53 -8.45
CA LEU A 111 -5.85 -14.32 -9.28
C LEU A 111 -5.09 -15.25 -10.23
N TRP A 112 -3.97 -14.79 -10.82
CA TRP A 112 -3.07 -15.66 -11.59
C TRP A 112 -2.61 -16.87 -10.78
N PHE A 113 -2.24 -16.65 -9.53
CA PHE A 113 -1.80 -17.71 -8.63
C PHE A 113 -2.94 -18.64 -8.18
N LEU A 114 -4.15 -18.09 -7.97
CA LEU A 114 -5.28 -18.81 -7.38
C LEU A 114 -6.16 -19.52 -8.40
N ILE A 115 -6.22 -19.06 -9.66
CA ILE A 115 -7.10 -19.62 -10.69
C ILE A 115 -6.24 -20.42 -11.67
N PRO A 116 -6.48 -21.75 -11.82
CA PRO A 116 -5.82 -22.56 -12.86
C PRO A 116 -6.46 -22.28 -14.23
N ALA A 117 -6.29 -21.05 -14.73
CA ALA A 117 -6.77 -20.52 -16.01
C ALA A 117 -5.63 -20.44 -17.04
N ASP A 118 -5.95 -20.32 -18.32
CA ASP A 118 -4.95 -20.11 -19.37
C ASP A 118 -4.26 -18.75 -19.25
N GLY A 119 -4.97 -17.76 -18.69
CA GLY A 119 -4.39 -16.44 -18.42
C GLY A 119 -5.23 -15.58 -17.49
N VAL A 120 -4.54 -14.73 -16.73
CA VAL A 120 -5.13 -13.59 -16.00
C VAL A 120 -4.39 -12.34 -16.43
N VAL A 121 -5.12 -11.35 -16.92
CA VAL A 121 -4.53 -10.15 -17.53
C VAL A 121 -5.13 -8.88 -16.90
N ARG A 122 -4.28 -7.88 -16.69
CA ARG A 122 -4.76 -6.55 -16.26
C ARG A 122 -5.34 -5.78 -17.43
N MET A 123 -6.47 -5.14 -17.22
CA MET A 123 -7.12 -4.26 -18.19
C MET A 123 -6.71 -2.78 -17.96
N PRO A 124 -6.69 -1.92 -18.99
CA PRO A 124 -6.94 -2.24 -20.40
C PRO A 124 -5.74 -2.94 -21.04
N LEU A 125 -6.02 -3.97 -21.80
CA LEU A 125 -5.03 -4.63 -22.66
C LEU A 125 -5.25 -4.20 -24.12
N SER A 126 -4.18 -4.26 -24.92
CA SER A 126 -4.35 -4.13 -26.38
C SER A 126 -5.28 -5.24 -26.86
N ARG A 127 -6.18 -4.92 -27.79
CA ARG A 127 -7.32 -5.73 -28.28
C ARG A 127 -7.00 -7.14 -28.81
N ALA A 128 -5.80 -7.66 -28.59
CA ALA A 128 -5.31 -8.90 -29.20
C ALA A 128 -5.62 -10.17 -28.39
N ILE A 129 -6.02 -10.05 -27.11
CA ILE A 129 -6.30 -11.21 -26.26
C ILE A 129 -7.80 -11.25 -25.99
N PRO A 130 -8.50 -12.32 -26.42
CA PRO A 130 -9.90 -12.53 -26.06
C PRO A 130 -10.00 -12.79 -24.56
N ILE A 131 -11.00 -12.18 -23.91
CA ILE A 131 -11.31 -12.35 -22.50
C ILE A 131 -12.64 -13.06 -22.38
N ASP A 132 -12.69 -14.12 -21.55
CA ASP A 132 -13.92 -14.87 -21.29
C ASP A 132 -14.70 -14.29 -20.12
N PHE A 133 -13.96 -13.90 -19.04
CA PHE A 133 -14.52 -13.27 -17.85
C PHE A 133 -13.80 -12.00 -17.49
N GLU A 134 -14.54 -10.94 -17.18
CA GLU A 134 -14.01 -9.69 -16.64
C GLU A 134 -14.38 -9.54 -15.18
N VAL A 135 -13.38 -9.30 -14.32
CA VAL A 135 -13.55 -9.00 -12.90
C VAL A 135 -13.49 -7.49 -12.72
N ARG A 136 -14.59 -6.90 -12.24
CA ARG A 136 -14.69 -5.48 -11.85
C ARG A 136 -14.84 -5.40 -10.34
N THR A 137 -13.92 -4.70 -9.69
CA THR A 137 -13.88 -4.59 -8.23
C THR A 137 -13.93 -3.13 -7.81
N ARG A 138 -14.72 -2.85 -6.78
CA ARG A 138 -14.79 -1.56 -6.09
C ARG A 138 -14.51 -1.78 -4.62
N LEU A 139 -13.55 -1.06 -4.07
CA LEU A 139 -13.34 -0.96 -2.64
C LEU A 139 -14.22 0.16 -2.07
N GLU A 140 -14.82 -0.09 -0.91
CA GLU A 140 -15.58 0.90 -0.14
C GLU A 140 -14.79 1.36 1.09
N LYS A 141 -13.94 0.45 1.64
CA LYS A 141 -12.99 0.68 2.73
C LYS A 141 -11.73 -0.14 2.48
N PHE A 142 -10.59 0.42 2.81
CA PHE A 142 -9.32 -0.30 2.84
C PHE A 142 -8.31 0.48 3.69
N GLU A 143 -8.51 0.46 4.99
CA GLU A 143 -7.69 1.20 5.96
C GLU A 143 -7.69 0.53 7.33
N ARG A 144 -6.75 0.90 8.19
CA ARG A 144 -6.81 0.60 9.62
C ARG A 144 -7.87 1.47 10.26
N ASP A 145 -8.84 0.86 10.96
CA ASP A 145 -9.97 1.58 11.57
C ASP A 145 -9.76 1.86 13.08
N GLU A 146 -10.79 2.41 13.71
CA GLU A 146 -10.84 2.79 15.13
C GLU A 146 -10.62 1.62 16.09
N SER A 147 -10.83 0.36 15.64
CA SER A 147 -10.55 -0.84 16.45
C SER A 147 -9.07 -1.21 16.46
N GLY A 148 -8.27 -0.60 15.59
CA GLY A 148 -6.87 -0.94 15.39
C GLY A 148 -6.63 -2.02 14.35
N ASP A 149 -7.69 -2.63 13.79
CA ASP A 149 -7.61 -3.62 12.73
C ASP A 149 -7.66 -2.98 11.34
N VAL A 150 -7.12 -3.67 10.34
CA VAL A 150 -7.39 -3.35 8.95
C VAL A 150 -8.75 -3.88 8.54
N VAL A 151 -9.56 -3.01 7.94
CA VAL A 151 -10.87 -3.34 7.37
C VAL A 151 -10.82 -3.14 5.86
N LEU A 152 -11.16 -4.19 5.11
CA LEU A 152 -11.40 -4.14 3.69
C LEU A 152 -12.88 -4.46 3.44
N LEU A 153 -13.62 -3.51 2.85
CA LEU A 153 -14.99 -3.72 2.36
C LEU A 153 -14.96 -3.56 0.84
N ALA A 154 -15.38 -4.59 0.12
CA ALA A 154 -15.37 -4.62 -1.33
C ALA A 154 -16.69 -5.12 -1.92
N ARG A 155 -16.95 -4.67 -3.15
CA ARG A 155 -17.96 -5.24 -4.06
C ARG A 155 -17.28 -5.62 -5.34
N TRP A 156 -17.69 -6.75 -5.93
CA TRP A 156 -17.19 -7.16 -7.23
C TRP A 156 -18.26 -7.80 -8.08
N VAL A 157 -18.01 -7.75 -9.36
CA VAL A 157 -18.86 -8.35 -10.39
C VAL A 157 -17.95 -9.16 -11.31
N VAL A 158 -18.38 -10.37 -11.64
CA VAL A 158 -17.79 -11.19 -12.69
C VAL A 158 -18.72 -11.13 -13.89
N PHE A 159 -18.24 -10.57 -15.00
CA PHE A 159 -18.95 -10.54 -16.27
C PHE A 159 -18.47 -11.67 -17.16
N ASN A 160 -19.43 -12.35 -17.81
CA ASN A 160 -19.12 -13.22 -18.94
C ASN A 160 -19.11 -12.36 -20.21
N GLU A 161 -17.97 -12.27 -20.89
CA GLU A 161 -17.79 -11.42 -22.06
C GLU A 161 -18.49 -11.98 -23.31
N GLN A 162 -18.78 -13.28 -23.35
CA GLN A 162 -19.52 -13.93 -24.46
C GLN A 162 -21.01 -13.63 -24.40
N THR A 163 -21.62 -13.77 -23.21
CA THR A 163 -23.06 -13.51 -23.03
C THR A 163 -23.35 -12.03 -22.75
N ARG A 164 -22.33 -11.24 -22.39
CA ARG A 164 -22.47 -9.85 -21.95
C ARG A 164 -23.31 -9.67 -20.70
N GLU A 165 -23.36 -10.69 -19.86
CA GLU A 165 -24.15 -10.71 -18.63
C GLU A 165 -23.26 -10.81 -17.39
N ALA A 166 -23.75 -10.28 -16.27
CA ALA A 166 -23.12 -10.46 -14.97
C ALA A 166 -23.40 -11.89 -14.49
N SER A 167 -22.35 -12.71 -14.41
CA SER A 167 -22.45 -14.07 -13.86
C SER A 167 -22.63 -14.07 -12.34
N ALA A 168 -22.06 -13.06 -11.63
CA ALA A 168 -22.20 -12.91 -10.20
C ALA A 168 -21.96 -11.47 -9.75
N ILE A 169 -22.71 -11.02 -8.74
CA ILE A 169 -22.52 -9.75 -8.03
C ILE A 169 -22.38 -10.10 -6.56
N LYS A 170 -21.25 -9.73 -5.95
CA LYS A 170 -20.96 -10.07 -4.55
C LYS A 170 -20.38 -8.88 -3.79
N SER A 171 -20.45 -8.96 -2.46
CA SER A 171 -19.78 -8.07 -1.55
C SER A 171 -19.29 -8.83 -0.33
N ALA A 172 -18.16 -8.42 0.24
CA ALA A 172 -17.65 -8.97 1.49
C ALA A 172 -16.88 -7.92 2.27
N GLN A 173 -16.79 -8.13 3.58
CA GLN A 173 -15.94 -7.37 4.47
C GLN A 173 -14.95 -8.32 5.13
N PHE A 174 -13.69 -7.93 5.09
CA PHE A 174 -12.60 -8.63 5.77
C PHE A 174 -12.05 -7.74 6.86
N ARG A 175 -11.70 -8.36 7.99
CA ARG A 175 -11.09 -7.68 9.14
C ARG A 175 -9.86 -8.45 9.55
N VAL A 176 -8.71 -7.79 9.51
CA VAL A 176 -7.41 -8.39 9.80
C VAL A 176 -6.73 -7.62 10.94
N PRO A 177 -6.42 -8.28 12.06
CA PRO A 177 -5.67 -7.65 13.14
C PRO A 177 -4.30 -7.15 12.67
N VAL A 178 -3.93 -5.94 13.11
CA VAL A 178 -2.57 -5.41 12.95
C VAL A 178 -1.71 -5.96 14.08
N VAL A 179 -0.74 -6.79 13.73
CA VAL A 179 0.18 -7.42 14.69
C VAL A 179 1.56 -6.79 14.53
N VAL A 180 1.94 -5.96 15.49
CA VAL A 180 3.31 -5.43 15.58
C VAL A 180 4.15 -6.44 16.34
N GLU A 181 5.26 -6.90 15.75
CA GLU A 181 6.18 -7.79 16.45
C GLU A 181 6.79 -7.09 17.67
N ASP A 182 6.75 -7.77 18.80
CA ASP A 182 7.35 -7.27 20.05
C ASP A 182 8.88 -7.34 19.95
N ARG A 183 9.47 -6.24 19.46
CA ARG A 183 10.93 -6.07 19.39
C ARG A 183 11.37 -5.19 20.54
N PRO A 184 12.47 -5.52 21.26
CA PRO A 184 12.97 -4.67 22.33
C PRO A 184 13.44 -3.32 21.76
N TYR A 185 12.74 -2.25 22.11
CA TYR A 185 13.11 -0.88 21.78
C TYR A 185 13.96 -0.28 22.92
N ALA A 186 15.03 0.43 22.57
CA ALA A 186 15.80 1.18 23.55
C ALA A 186 15.00 2.44 23.95
N GLU A 187 14.75 2.61 25.25
CA GLU A 187 13.99 3.76 25.77
C GLU A 187 14.59 5.09 25.25
N GLY A 188 13.74 5.90 24.63
CA GLY A 188 14.01 7.29 24.24
C GLY A 188 14.77 7.53 22.94
N LYS A 189 15.16 6.49 22.17
CA LYS A 189 15.90 6.66 20.90
C LYS A 189 15.21 6.10 19.65
N ASP A 190 14.14 5.32 19.79
CA ASP A 190 13.57 4.50 18.72
C ASP A 190 12.10 4.82 18.37
N THR A 191 11.60 6.02 18.68
CA THR A 191 10.20 6.38 18.37
C THR A 191 9.89 6.27 16.87
N GLY A 192 10.79 6.73 16.01
CA GLY A 192 10.61 6.63 14.56
C GLY A 192 10.66 5.18 14.06
N ARG A 193 11.45 4.31 14.68
CA ARG A 193 11.50 2.89 14.32
C ARG A 193 10.21 2.17 14.70
N PHE A 194 9.68 2.45 15.90
CA PHE A 194 8.40 1.90 16.33
C PHE A 194 7.26 2.29 15.38
N GLU A 195 7.22 3.56 14.96
CA GLU A 195 6.23 4.04 14.00
C GLU A 195 6.35 3.31 12.66
N ASN A 196 7.56 3.10 12.14
CA ASN A 196 7.80 2.35 10.92
C ASN A 196 7.30 0.89 11.04
N ASP A 197 7.59 0.21 12.15
CA ASP A 197 7.15 -1.17 12.40
C ASP A 197 5.61 -1.26 12.47
N VAL A 198 4.94 -0.23 13.01
CA VAL A 198 3.46 -0.14 13.01
C VAL A 198 2.91 -0.03 11.58
N TYR A 199 3.49 0.84 10.72
CA TYR A 199 3.03 0.97 9.34
C TYR A 199 3.36 -0.25 8.49
N GLU A 200 4.49 -0.91 8.71
CA GLU A 200 4.82 -2.20 8.10
C GLU A 200 3.75 -3.26 8.46
N ALA A 201 3.37 -3.35 9.75
CA ALA A 201 2.34 -4.25 10.22
C ALA A 201 0.95 -3.92 9.63
N ILE A 202 0.61 -2.63 9.47
CA ILE A 202 -0.62 -2.20 8.79
C ILE A 202 -0.63 -2.69 7.35
N VAL A 203 0.46 -2.46 6.60
CA VAL A 203 0.56 -2.86 5.18
C VAL A 203 0.54 -4.38 5.03
N ALA A 204 1.17 -5.13 5.95
CA ALA A 204 1.09 -6.59 5.99
C ALA A 204 -0.35 -7.08 6.21
N ALA A 205 -1.10 -6.45 7.15
CA ALA A 205 -2.51 -6.75 7.37
C ALA A 205 -3.39 -6.38 6.16
N MET A 206 -3.10 -5.26 5.48
CA MET A 206 -3.76 -4.88 4.24
C MET A 206 -3.51 -5.90 3.13
N SER A 207 -2.27 -6.35 2.95
CA SER A 207 -1.90 -7.39 1.98
C SER A 207 -2.66 -8.70 2.24
N LYS A 208 -2.77 -9.09 3.51
CA LYS A 208 -3.55 -10.28 3.93
C LYS A 208 -5.04 -10.11 3.61
N ALA A 209 -5.64 -8.96 3.92
CA ALA A 209 -7.05 -8.69 3.62
C ALA A 209 -7.33 -8.73 2.10
N LEU A 210 -6.41 -8.17 1.29
CA LEU A 210 -6.50 -8.25 -0.17
C LEU A 210 -6.35 -9.69 -0.67
N GLY A 211 -5.52 -10.49 -0.03
CA GLY A 211 -5.38 -11.92 -0.29
C GLY A 211 -6.68 -12.70 -0.01
N GLU A 212 -7.41 -12.37 1.06
CA GLU A 212 -8.71 -12.96 1.38
C GLU A 212 -9.77 -12.58 0.33
N LEU A 213 -9.85 -11.30 -0.04
CA LEU A 213 -10.69 -10.84 -1.15
C LEU A 213 -10.38 -11.58 -2.45
N SER A 214 -9.08 -11.75 -2.77
CA SER A 214 -8.65 -12.42 -3.99
C SER A 214 -9.13 -13.88 -4.04
N ARG A 215 -9.15 -14.59 -2.91
CA ARG A 215 -9.68 -15.96 -2.82
C ARG A 215 -11.19 -16.00 -3.10
N GLU A 216 -11.96 -15.08 -2.53
CA GLU A 216 -13.41 -14.98 -2.78
C GLU A 216 -13.73 -14.67 -4.25
N ILE A 217 -12.93 -13.77 -4.87
CA ILE A 217 -13.07 -13.48 -6.30
C ILE A 217 -12.70 -14.70 -7.14
N ALA A 218 -11.59 -15.39 -6.81
CA ALA A 218 -11.18 -16.61 -7.52
C ALA A 218 -12.25 -17.70 -7.46
N ASP A 219 -12.90 -17.92 -6.29
CA ASP A 219 -14.01 -18.85 -6.13
C ASP A 219 -15.21 -18.43 -6.98
N THR A 220 -15.48 -17.14 -7.06
CA THR A 220 -16.57 -16.60 -7.89
C THR A 220 -16.32 -16.88 -9.37
N VAL A 221 -15.10 -16.62 -9.87
CA VAL A 221 -14.72 -16.91 -11.27
C VAL A 221 -14.79 -18.40 -11.58
N ARG A 222 -14.29 -19.26 -10.68
CA ARG A 222 -14.34 -20.72 -10.86
C ARG A 222 -15.77 -21.24 -10.96
N THR A 223 -16.66 -20.70 -10.13
CA THR A 223 -18.10 -21.05 -10.17
C THR A 223 -18.72 -20.60 -11.49
N ALA A 224 -18.47 -19.36 -11.93
CA ALA A 224 -18.97 -18.84 -13.19
C ALA A 224 -18.48 -19.68 -14.39
N ALA A 225 -17.18 -20.01 -14.43
CA ALA A 225 -16.59 -20.85 -15.48
C ALA A 225 -17.16 -22.28 -15.52
N SER A 226 -17.55 -22.83 -14.38
CA SER A 226 -18.17 -24.16 -14.31
C SER A 226 -19.62 -24.18 -14.81
N THR A 227 -20.33 -23.06 -14.70
CA THR A 227 -21.75 -22.93 -15.10
C THR A 227 -21.89 -22.58 -16.58
N SER A 228 -20.86 -22.03 -17.20
CA SER A 228 -20.85 -21.60 -18.63
C SER A 228 -20.49 -22.73 -19.62
N ARG A 229 -20.25 -23.95 -19.14
CA ARG A 229 -20.02 -25.17 -19.93
C ARG A 229 -21.33 -25.94 -20.10
#